data_3f1b5326d4d99ca502877bc4ec62f5a7
#
_entry.id   3f1b5326d4d99ca502877bc4ec62f5a7
#
_cell.length_a   1.000
_cell.length_b   1.000
_cell.length_c   1.000
_cell.angle_alpha   90.00
_cell.angle_beta   90.00
_cell.angle_gamma   90.00
#
_symmetry.space_group_name_H-M   'P 1'
#
loop_
_entity.id
_entity.type
_entity.pdbx_description
1 polymer ?
#
loop_
_entity_poly.entity_id
_entity_poly.type
_entity_poly.pdbx_seq_one_letter_code
_entity_poly.pdbx_strand_id
1 'polypeptide(L)'
;MLVAHRNPCNGEIQPLPVHCLNVARLCSELCKIIGLEKLGYLTGLLHDMGKSQDLGQRRILGLTNERVNHSSAGMRWLMERAVKAPASTYLAAQMAAIAIGCHHGVRCDMVSPLGHEDWKDRLHPGNADEHYAECVQSFFSEVIQEHEAEALLEAAGQEVRQLRLKLNSLYPDEAQRSFSLGFTQRLLFSALVDADWTDTACFMDGKELPEREGREARARMWEELYLRGESHIGGLSNSHPIDGLRQELSERCRDAGAEVKPGIYRLCLPTGAG
;
A
#
# COMPACT_ATOMS: atom_id res chain seq x y z
N MET A 1 -5.56 17.42 20.32
CA MET A 1 -5.23 17.29 18.89
C MET A 1 -4.11 16.27 18.74
N LEU A 2 -4.39 15.17 18.07
CA LEU A 2 -3.43 14.09 17.81
C LEU A 2 -2.48 14.47 16.66
N VAL A 3 -1.22 14.04 16.77
CA VAL A 3 -0.11 14.35 15.85
C VAL A 3 0.32 13.09 15.12
N ALA A 4 0.48 13.16 13.79
CA ALA A 4 1.03 12.10 12.95
C ALA A 4 2.55 12.23 12.81
N HIS A 5 3.02 13.44 12.49
CA HIS A 5 4.42 13.74 12.23
C HIS A 5 4.84 15.08 12.82
N ARG A 6 6.14 15.19 13.15
CA ARG A 6 6.80 16.45 13.47
C ARG A 6 7.98 16.61 12.52
N ASN A 7 8.02 17.73 11.81
CA ASN A 7 9.14 18.06 10.94
C ASN A 7 10.38 18.41 11.78
N PRO A 8 11.49 17.66 11.68
CA PRO A 8 12.67 17.89 12.50
C PRO A 8 13.42 19.19 12.14
N CYS A 9 13.22 19.73 10.93
CA CYS A 9 13.94 20.92 10.45
C CYS A 9 13.32 22.23 10.95
N ASN A 10 11.97 22.30 10.99
CA ASN A 10 11.26 23.53 11.33
C ASN A 10 10.33 23.40 12.55
N GLY A 11 10.13 22.17 13.06
CA GLY A 11 9.28 21.90 14.22
C GLY A 11 7.78 21.85 13.91
N GLU A 12 7.37 22.03 12.66
CA GLU A 12 5.96 21.91 12.24
C GLU A 12 5.37 20.56 12.58
N ILE A 13 4.06 20.57 12.83
CA ILE A 13 3.30 19.39 13.25
C ILE A 13 2.23 19.09 12.21
N GLN A 14 2.18 17.84 11.76
CA GLN A 14 1.07 17.34 10.96
C GLN A 14 0.03 16.70 11.88
N PRO A 15 -1.23 17.16 11.87
CA PRO A 15 -2.30 16.52 12.63
C PRO A 15 -2.60 15.11 12.13
N LEU A 16 -2.81 14.17 13.03
CA LEU A 16 -3.16 12.78 12.69
C LEU A 16 -4.41 12.66 11.80
N PRO A 17 -5.50 13.42 12.07
CA PRO A 17 -6.66 13.41 11.17
C PRO A 17 -6.32 13.80 9.74
N VAL A 18 -5.49 14.82 9.55
CA VAL A 18 -5.10 15.30 8.21
C VAL A 18 -4.30 14.22 7.49
N HIS A 19 -3.30 13.63 8.14
CA HIS A 19 -2.49 12.55 7.59
C HIS A 19 -3.36 11.34 7.19
N CYS A 20 -4.15 10.82 8.12
CA CYS A 20 -4.98 9.64 7.85
C CYS A 20 -5.98 9.86 6.71
N LEU A 21 -6.62 11.03 6.63
CA LEU A 21 -7.56 11.36 5.56
C LEU A 21 -6.86 11.53 4.20
N ASN A 22 -5.68 12.13 4.17
CA ASN A 22 -4.88 12.25 2.95
C ASN A 22 -4.44 10.87 2.44
N VAL A 23 -3.89 10.03 3.31
CA VAL A 23 -3.47 8.66 2.97
C VAL A 23 -4.68 7.83 2.54
N ALA A 24 -5.83 7.96 3.20
CA ALA A 24 -7.08 7.29 2.80
C ALA A 24 -7.49 7.68 1.37
N ARG A 25 -7.48 8.98 1.04
CA ARG A 25 -7.82 9.47 -0.29
C ARG A 25 -6.85 8.96 -1.35
N LEU A 26 -5.54 9.09 -1.13
CA LEU A 26 -4.52 8.66 -2.08
C LEU A 26 -4.57 7.14 -2.31
N CYS A 27 -4.69 6.34 -1.24
CA CYS A 27 -4.81 4.89 -1.33
C CYS A 27 -6.10 4.47 -2.06
N SER A 28 -7.22 5.15 -1.80
CA SER A 28 -8.50 4.95 -2.50
C SER A 28 -8.36 5.17 -4.01
N GLU A 29 -7.76 6.28 -4.41
CA GLU A 29 -7.53 6.61 -5.82
C GLU A 29 -6.67 5.56 -6.54
N LEU A 30 -5.62 5.04 -5.86
CA LEU A 30 -4.79 3.95 -6.36
C LEU A 30 -5.59 2.66 -6.56
N CYS A 31 -6.40 2.32 -5.56
CA CYS A 31 -7.19 1.09 -5.56
C CYS A 31 -8.39 1.12 -6.51
N LYS A 32 -8.80 2.31 -6.98
CA LYS A 32 -9.90 2.47 -7.94
C LYS A 32 -9.72 1.67 -9.22
N ILE A 33 -8.48 1.56 -9.71
CA ILE A 33 -8.15 0.80 -10.94
C ILE A 33 -8.53 -0.68 -10.83
N ILE A 34 -8.45 -1.23 -9.62
CA ILE A 34 -8.77 -2.64 -9.34
C ILE A 34 -10.18 -2.82 -8.73
N GLY A 35 -10.97 -1.73 -8.63
CA GLY A 35 -12.33 -1.75 -8.09
C GLY A 35 -12.41 -1.96 -6.58
N LEU A 36 -11.39 -1.52 -5.84
CA LEU A 36 -11.27 -1.62 -4.37
C LEU A 36 -11.11 -0.25 -3.71
N GLU A 37 -11.88 0.73 -4.17
CA GLU A 37 -11.81 2.12 -3.75
C GLU A 37 -12.10 2.30 -2.25
N LYS A 38 -13.18 1.66 -1.75
CA LYS A 38 -13.56 1.72 -0.34
C LYS A 38 -12.59 0.95 0.56
N LEU A 39 -12.10 -0.20 0.09
CA LEU A 39 -11.08 -0.96 0.79
C LEU A 39 -9.78 -0.17 0.90
N GLY A 40 -9.34 0.48 -0.18
CA GLY A 40 -8.16 1.36 -0.17
C GLY A 40 -8.34 2.53 0.80
N TYR A 41 -9.49 3.20 0.77
CA TYR A 41 -9.81 4.29 1.69
C TYR A 41 -9.74 3.85 3.15
N LEU A 42 -10.42 2.76 3.50
CA LEU A 42 -10.42 2.22 4.85
C LEU A 42 -9.03 1.81 5.33
N THR A 43 -8.23 1.19 4.44
CA THR A 43 -6.86 0.78 4.74
C THR A 43 -5.97 1.98 5.06
N GLY A 44 -6.02 3.02 4.22
CA GLY A 44 -5.28 4.25 4.45
C GLY A 44 -5.75 5.03 5.69
N LEU A 45 -7.06 5.02 5.98
CA LEU A 45 -7.61 5.69 7.14
C LEU A 45 -7.11 5.10 8.47
N LEU A 46 -7.05 3.78 8.56
CA LEU A 46 -6.76 3.07 9.82
C LEU A 46 -5.29 2.70 10.02
N HIS A 47 -4.41 2.95 9.04
CA HIS A 47 -3.03 2.44 9.07
C HIS A 47 -2.25 2.89 10.31
N ASP A 48 -2.47 4.11 10.74
CA ASP A 48 -1.76 4.78 11.83
C ASP A 48 -2.61 4.97 13.11
N MET A 49 -3.68 4.20 13.26
CA MET A 49 -4.54 4.26 14.45
C MET A 49 -3.75 4.18 15.77
N GLY A 50 -2.71 3.38 15.82
CA GLY A 50 -1.89 3.21 17.02
C GLY A 50 -1.05 4.44 17.41
N LYS A 51 -0.90 5.43 16.52
CA LYS A 51 -0.28 6.72 16.90
C LYS A 51 -1.16 7.52 17.88
N SER A 52 -2.45 7.22 18.01
CA SER A 52 -3.40 7.97 18.84
C SER A 52 -3.26 7.74 20.36
N GLN A 53 -2.46 6.76 20.82
CA GLN A 53 -2.16 6.56 22.24
C GLN A 53 -1.17 7.60 22.79
N ASP A 54 -1.24 7.91 24.08
CA ASP A 54 -0.38 8.91 24.76
C ASP A 54 1.11 8.64 24.53
N LEU A 55 1.55 7.40 24.71
CA LEU A 55 2.95 7.03 24.50
C LEU A 55 3.40 7.28 23.06
N GLY A 56 2.54 7.04 22.07
CA GLY A 56 2.78 7.36 20.67
C GLY A 56 2.93 8.86 20.44
N GLN A 57 2.04 9.65 21.01
CA GLN A 57 2.08 11.11 20.94
C GLN A 57 3.34 11.68 21.59
N ARG A 58 3.70 11.22 22.78
CA ARG A 58 4.92 11.63 23.48
C ARG A 58 6.18 11.30 22.67
N ARG A 59 6.19 10.15 21.99
CA ARG A 59 7.31 9.77 21.12
C ARG A 59 7.43 10.69 19.92
N ILE A 60 6.33 10.98 19.22
CA ILE A 60 6.32 11.87 18.04
C ILE A 60 6.80 13.29 18.44
N LEU A 61 6.42 13.75 19.62
CA LEU A 61 6.83 15.04 20.16
C LEU A 61 8.26 15.07 20.70
N GLY A 62 8.95 13.91 20.73
CA GLY A 62 10.33 13.81 21.24
C GLY A 62 10.42 13.81 22.77
N LEU A 63 9.34 13.52 23.49
CA LEU A 63 9.27 13.48 24.95
C LEU A 63 9.65 12.12 25.53
N THR A 64 9.80 11.09 24.71
CA THR A 64 10.25 9.75 25.09
C THR A 64 10.96 9.06 23.92
N ASN A 65 11.84 8.11 24.22
CA ASN A 65 12.50 7.24 23.25
C ASN A 65 11.91 5.82 23.23
N GLU A 66 10.87 5.55 24.01
CA GLU A 66 10.23 4.26 24.06
C GLU A 66 9.64 3.88 22.70
N ARG A 67 9.81 2.60 22.32
CA ARG A 67 9.27 2.10 21.06
C ARG A 67 7.78 1.83 21.22
N VAL A 68 7.01 2.33 20.26
CA VAL A 68 5.55 2.15 20.19
C VAL A 68 5.21 1.35 18.95
N ASN A 69 4.46 0.27 19.14
CA ASN A 69 3.83 -0.42 18.02
C ASN A 69 2.54 0.35 17.64
N HIS A 70 2.55 0.99 16.49
CA HIS A 70 1.41 1.77 16.01
C HIS A 70 0.63 1.11 14.87
N SER A 71 1.15 0.03 14.26
CA SER A 71 0.50 -0.66 13.15
C SER A 71 -0.51 -1.74 13.57
N SER A 72 -0.47 -2.21 14.82
CA SER A 72 -1.36 -3.29 15.27
C SER A 72 -2.79 -2.84 15.61
N ALA A 73 -3.00 -1.61 16.06
CA ALA A 73 -4.30 -1.16 16.54
C ALA A 73 -5.37 -1.17 15.43
N GLY A 74 -5.10 -0.58 14.27
CA GLY A 74 -6.02 -0.61 13.13
C GLY A 74 -6.27 -2.02 12.59
N MET A 75 -5.22 -2.85 12.55
CA MET A 75 -5.30 -4.26 12.18
C MET A 75 -6.23 -5.04 13.12
N ARG A 76 -6.08 -4.85 14.43
CA ARG A 76 -6.88 -5.51 15.45
C ARG A 76 -8.34 -5.06 15.38
N TRP A 77 -8.61 -3.76 15.28
CA TRP A 77 -9.95 -3.21 15.16
C TRP A 77 -10.71 -3.83 13.98
N LEU A 78 -10.10 -3.92 12.82
CA LEU A 78 -10.69 -4.54 11.62
C LEU A 78 -11.06 -6.00 11.87
N MET A 79 -10.18 -6.77 12.48
CA MET A 79 -10.43 -8.20 12.70
C MET A 79 -11.49 -8.44 13.75
N GLU A 80 -11.54 -7.63 14.84
CA GLU A 80 -12.58 -7.72 15.86
C GLU A 80 -13.98 -7.40 15.30
N ARG A 81 -14.08 -6.35 14.46
CA ARG A 81 -15.36 -5.98 13.82
C ARG A 81 -15.82 -7.02 12.78
N ALA A 82 -14.90 -7.71 12.14
CA ALA A 82 -15.22 -8.67 11.10
C ALA A 82 -15.55 -10.08 11.59
N VAL A 83 -15.36 -10.42 12.87
CA VAL A 83 -15.53 -11.80 13.41
C VAL A 83 -16.90 -12.43 13.06
N LYS A 84 -17.98 -11.65 13.07
CA LYS A 84 -19.34 -12.11 12.76
C LYS A 84 -19.85 -11.59 11.42
N ALA A 85 -19.00 -10.95 10.63
CA ALA A 85 -19.37 -10.38 9.35
C ALA A 85 -19.47 -11.44 8.24
N PRO A 86 -20.13 -11.14 7.12
CA PRO A 86 -20.12 -12.01 5.93
C PRO A 86 -18.71 -12.32 5.46
N ALA A 87 -18.50 -13.48 4.83
CA ALA A 87 -17.17 -13.95 4.42
C ALA A 87 -16.40 -12.96 3.53
N SER A 88 -17.08 -12.16 2.71
CA SER A 88 -16.44 -11.12 1.90
C SER A 88 -15.97 -9.93 2.72
N THR A 89 -16.72 -9.54 3.74
CA THR A 89 -16.35 -8.46 4.67
C THR A 89 -15.19 -8.91 5.57
N TYR A 90 -15.22 -10.17 6.03
CA TYR A 90 -14.11 -10.75 6.77
C TYR A 90 -12.84 -10.78 5.92
N LEU A 91 -12.92 -11.18 4.65
CA LEU A 91 -11.78 -11.16 3.74
C LEU A 91 -11.27 -9.72 3.47
N ALA A 92 -12.17 -8.75 3.31
CA ALA A 92 -11.79 -7.34 3.19
C ALA A 92 -11.03 -6.85 4.42
N ALA A 93 -11.52 -7.18 5.62
CA ALA A 93 -10.83 -6.89 6.87
C ALA A 93 -9.44 -7.53 6.95
N GLN A 94 -9.30 -8.81 6.55
CA GLN A 94 -7.99 -9.48 6.50
C GLN A 94 -7.03 -8.81 5.53
N MET A 95 -7.50 -8.45 4.32
CA MET A 95 -6.67 -7.77 3.33
C MET A 95 -6.15 -6.42 3.85
N ALA A 96 -7.02 -5.61 4.43
CA ALA A 96 -6.64 -4.34 5.03
C ALA A 96 -5.71 -4.54 6.24
N ALA A 97 -6.04 -5.47 7.15
CA ALA A 97 -5.26 -5.75 8.35
C ALA A 97 -3.81 -6.15 8.03
N ILE A 98 -3.61 -7.04 7.04
CA ILE A 98 -2.27 -7.44 6.61
C ILE A 98 -1.50 -6.26 6.00
N ALA A 99 -2.15 -5.44 5.18
CA ALA A 99 -1.52 -4.26 4.62
C ALA A 99 -1.08 -3.29 5.73
N ILE A 100 -1.97 -3.00 6.68
CA ILE A 100 -1.70 -2.14 7.83
C ILE A 100 -0.60 -2.71 8.72
N GLY A 101 -0.69 -3.98 9.09
CA GLY A 101 0.30 -4.61 9.99
C GLY A 101 1.72 -4.68 9.41
N CYS A 102 1.86 -4.55 8.11
CA CYS A 102 3.14 -4.71 7.40
C CYS A 102 3.70 -3.40 6.81
N HIS A 103 3.00 -2.26 6.89
CA HIS A 103 3.38 -1.05 6.12
C HIS A 103 4.76 -0.46 6.49
N HIS A 104 5.29 -0.73 7.68
CA HIS A 104 6.64 -0.37 8.10
C HIS A 104 7.65 -1.52 8.09
N GLY A 105 7.31 -2.65 7.54
CA GLY A 105 8.17 -3.83 7.62
C GLY A 105 8.05 -4.77 6.44
N VAL A 106 8.58 -5.97 6.63
CA VAL A 106 8.46 -7.03 5.63
C VAL A 106 7.00 -7.51 5.58
N ARG A 107 6.43 -7.51 4.38
CA ARG A 107 5.10 -8.05 4.15
C ARG A 107 5.09 -9.54 4.45
N CYS A 108 4.13 -9.98 5.25
CA CYS A 108 3.89 -11.40 5.50
C CYS A 108 2.85 -11.96 4.52
N ASP A 109 2.94 -13.23 4.23
CA ASP A 109 1.89 -13.95 3.50
C ASP A 109 0.71 -14.24 4.43
N MET A 110 -0.49 -14.43 3.87
CA MET A 110 -1.66 -14.85 4.67
C MET A 110 -1.44 -16.21 5.30
N VAL A 111 -0.80 -17.11 4.54
CA VAL A 111 -0.35 -18.42 5.01
C VAL A 111 1.06 -18.62 4.47
N SER A 112 2.02 -18.86 5.35
CA SER A 112 3.40 -19.15 4.97
C SER A 112 3.51 -20.50 4.26
N PRO A 113 4.63 -20.81 3.57
CA PRO A 113 4.86 -22.13 2.96
C PRO A 113 4.82 -23.29 3.97
N LEU A 114 4.98 -23.00 5.26
CA LEU A 114 4.90 -23.97 6.35
C LEU A 114 3.48 -24.09 6.95
N GLY A 115 2.49 -23.37 6.39
CA GLY A 115 1.10 -23.40 6.87
C GLY A 115 0.84 -22.48 8.07
N HIS A 116 1.76 -21.59 8.45
CA HIS A 116 1.59 -20.65 9.55
C HIS A 116 0.96 -19.33 9.08
N GLU A 117 0.11 -18.76 9.91
CA GLU A 117 -0.52 -17.45 9.70
C GLU A 117 0.24 -16.38 10.50
N ASP A 118 1.50 -16.13 10.16
CA ASP A 118 2.44 -15.26 10.89
C ASP A 118 1.92 -13.81 11.08
N TRP A 119 0.98 -13.38 10.27
CA TRP A 119 0.32 -12.08 10.42
C TRP A 119 -0.56 -12.02 11.67
N LYS A 120 -1.08 -13.15 12.15
CA LYS A 120 -1.89 -13.20 13.38
C LYS A 120 -1.09 -12.86 14.63
N ASP A 121 0.19 -13.17 14.64
CA ASP A 121 1.07 -12.82 15.76
C ASP A 121 1.22 -11.30 15.94
N ARG A 122 0.95 -10.54 14.87
CA ARG A 122 0.95 -9.08 14.90
C ARG A 122 -0.35 -8.48 15.44
N LEU A 123 -1.42 -9.25 15.54
CA LEU A 123 -2.69 -8.79 16.13
C LEU A 123 -2.55 -8.51 17.63
N HIS A 124 -1.71 -9.28 18.32
CA HIS A 124 -1.52 -9.22 19.76
C HIS A 124 -0.03 -9.14 20.13
N PRO A 125 0.67 -8.05 19.79
CA PRO A 125 2.11 -7.93 20.02
C PRO A 125 2.41 -7.55 21.48
N GLY A 126 2.28 -8.50 22.42
CA GLY A 126 2.66 -8.30 23.82
C GLY A 126 1.94 -7.11 24.47
N ASN A 127 2.71 -6.16 25.02
CA ASN A 127 2.19 -4.97 25.75
C ASN A 127 1.32 -4.00 24.92
N ALA A 128 1.18 -4.21 23.61
CA ALA A 128 0.29 -3.36 22.80
C ALA A 128 -1.20 -3.53 23.15
N ASP A 129 -1.54 -4.58 23.88
CA ASP A 129 -2.91 -4.76 24.39
C ASP A 129 -3.29 -3.72 25.46
N GLU A 130 -2.33 -3.24 26.25
CA GLU A 130 -2.56 -2.28 27.33
C GLU A 130 -3.05 -0.92 26.81
N HIS A 131 -2.68 -0.54 25.58
CA HIS A 131 -3.03 0.76 25.00
C HIS A 131 -4.07 0.69 23.88
N TYR A 132 -4.56 -0.49 23.54
CA TYR A 132 -5.49 -0.65 22.42
C TYR A 132 -6.83 0.11 22.62
N ALA A 133 -7.42 0.01 23.81
CA ALA A 133 -8.67 0.69 24.13
C ALA A 133 -8.49 2.23 24.05
N GLU A 134 -7.35 2.74 24.50
CA GLU A 134 -6.99 4.15 24.39
C GLU A 134 -6.85 4.57 22.92
N CYS A 135 -6.18 3.75 22.08
CA CYS A 135 -6.06 3.99 20.65
C CYS A 135 -7.44 4.12 19.99
N VAL A 136 -8.34 3.18 20.24
CA VAL A 136 -9.71 3.16 19.68
C VAL A 136 -10.47 4.40 20.10
N GLN A 137 -10.48 4.71 21.41
CA GLN A 137 -11.21 5.86 21.94
C GLN A 137 -10.68 7.18 21.36
N SER A 138 -9.37 7.38 21.39
CA SER A 138 -8.75 8.62 20.95
C SER A 138 -8.89 8.81 19.44
N PHE A 139 -8.68 7.75 18.65
CA PHE A 139 -8.79 7.80 17.20
C PHE A 139 -10.22 8.17 16.75
N PHE A 140 -11.21 7.47 17.24
CA PHE A 140 -12.60 7.71 16.86
C PHE A 140 -13.22 8.98 17.46
N SER A 141 -12.57 9.60 18.41
CA SER A 141 -12.97 10.94 18.89
C SER A 141 -12.44 12.08 18.05
N GLU A 142 -11.27 11.91 17.36
CA GLU A 142 -10.61 13.02 16.66
C GLU A 142 -10.48 12.82 15.13
N VAL A 143 -10.46 11.58 14.62
CA VAL A 143 -10.19 11.32 13.20
C VAL A 143 -11.47 11.07 12.40
N ILE A 144 -12.31 10.15 12.85
CA ILE A 144 -13.58 9.77 12.19
C ILE A 144 -14.50 9.12 13.22
N GLN A 145 -15.81 9.20 13.01
CA GLN A 145 -16.75 8.46 13.87
C GLN A 145 -16.66 6.95 13.60
N GLU A 146 -16.72 6.13 14.67
CA GLU A 146 -16.54 4.67 14.55
C GLU A 146 -17.56 4.02 13.61
N HIS A 147 -18.83 4.45 13.65
CA HIS A 147 -19.87 3.94 12.76
C HIS A 147 -19.62 4.22 11.28
N GLU A 148 -18.90 5.30 10.94
CA GLU A 148 -18.51 5.60 9.56
C GLU A 148 -17.42 4.63 9.08
N ALA A 149 -16.46 4.28 9.96
CA ALA A 149 -15.45 3.27 9.65
C ALA A 149 -16.08 1.86 9.50
N GLU A 150 -17.09 1.53 10.30
CA GLU A 150 -17.87 0.29 10.16
C GLU A 150 -18.61 0.26 8.82
N ALA A 151 -19.27 1.35 8.43
CA ALA A 151 -19.94 1.45 7.12
C ALA A 151 -18.95 1.32 5.95
N LEU A 152 -17.74 1.87 6.07
CA LEU A 152 -16.67 1.68 5.09
C LEU A 152 -16.23 0.21 5.01
N LEU A 153 -16.15 -0.50 6.12
CA LEU A 153 -15.81 -1.93 6.14
C LEU A 153 -16.88 -2.78 5.42
N GLU A 154 -18.15 -2.47 5.62
CA GLU A 154 -19.24 -3.12 4.91
C GLU A 154 -19.17 -2.86 3.40
N ALA A 155 -18.94 -1.61 3.01
CA ALA A 155 -18.78 -1.22 1.60
C ALA A 155 -17.56 -1.91 0.95
N ALA A 156 -16.43 -1.99 1.65
CA ALA A 156 -15.24 -2.73 1.23
C ALA A 156 -15.54 -4.23 1.06
N GLY A 157 -16.36 -4.80 1.95
CA GLY A 157 -16.84 -6.17 1.82
C GLY A 157 -17.64 -6.42 0.54
N GLN A 158 -18.44 -5.44 0.09
CA GLN A 158 -19.15 -5.53 -1.18
C GLN A 158 -18.18 -5.46 -2.39
N GLU A 159 -17.18 -4.59 -2.35
CA GLU A 159 -16.14 -4.54 -3.39
C GLU A 159 -15.39 -5.89 -3.50
N VAL A 160 -14.97 -6.47 -2.38
CA VAL A 160 -14.30 -7.78 -2.35
C VAL A 160 -15.22 -8.89 -2.84
N ARG A 161 -16.53 -8.83 -2.55
CA ARG A 161 -17.52 -9.76 -3.11
C ARG A 161 -17.55 -9.66 -4.64
N GLN A 162 -17.61 -8.47 -5.21
CA GLN A 162 -17.60 -8.25 -6.66
C GLN A 162 -16.28 -8.73 -7.28
N LEU A 163 -15.15 -8.45 -6.66
CA LEU A 163 -13.86 -8.97 -7.08
C LEU A 163 -13.88 -10.51 -7.17
N ARG A 164 -14.35 -11.20 -6.12
CA ARG A 164 -14.44 -12.67 -6.11
C ARG A 164 -15.35 -13.22 -7.20
N LEU A 165 -16.49 -12.59 -7.44
CA LEU A 165 -17.39 -12.99 -8.53
C LEU A 165 -16.70 -12.84 -9.90
N LYS A 166 -15.98 -11.74 -10.11
CA LYS A 166 -15.19 -11.51 -11.33
C LYS A 166 -14.08 -12.55 -11.49
N LEU A 167 -13.33 -12.84 -10.45
CA LEU A 167 -12.27 -13.86 -10.49
C LEU A 167 -12.83 -15.26 -10.78
N ASN A 168 -13.99 -15.61 -10.21
CA ASN A 168 -14.66 -16.87 -10.47
C ASN A 168 -15.12 -17.00 -11.95
N SER A 169 -15.53 -15.89 -12.57
CA SER A 169 -15.92 -15.89 -13.98
C SER A 169 -14.71 -15.94 -14.93
N LEU A 170 -13.57 -15.39 -14.53
CA LEU A 170 -12.37 -15.33 -15.37
C LEU A 170 -11.51 -16.61 -15.28
N TYR A 171 -11.48 -17.23 -14.11
CA TYR A 171 -10.58 -18.35 -13.84
C TYR A 171 -11.34 -19.55 -13.27
N PRO A 172 -11.49 -20.65 -14.05
CA PRO A 172 -12.08 -21.89 -13.53
C PRO A 172 -11.19 -22.56 -12.47
N ASP A 173 -9.89 -22.40 -12.55
CA ASP A 173 -8.92 -22.98 -11.63
C ASP A 173 -8.82 -22.18 -10.31
N GLU A 174 -8.88 -22.90 -9.18
CA GLU A 174 -8.78 -22.33 -7.85
C GLU A 174 -7.39 -21.72 -7.58
N ALA A 175 -6.32 -22.33 -8.06
CA ALA A 175 -4.96 -21.81 -7.89
C ALA A 175 -4.79 -20.45 -8.58
N GLN A 176 -5.37 -20.27 -9.78
CA GLN A 176 -5.36 -18.99 -10.49
C GLN A 176 -6.17 -17.92 -9.77
N ARG A 177 -7.33 -18.28 -9.19
CA ARG A 177 -8.12 -17.34 -8.36
C ARG A 177 -7.37 -16.90 -7.11
N SER A 178 -6.78 -17.87 -6.42
CA SER A 178 -5.99 -17.62 -5.21
C SER A 178 -4.76 -16.76 -5.50
N PHE A 179 -4.04 -17.04 -6.58
CA PHE A 179 -2.92 -16.22 -7.04
C PHE A 179 -3.37 -14.77 -7.34
N SER A 180 -4.47 -14.62 -8.08
CA SER A 180 -5.00 -13.30 -8.44
C SER A 180 -5.44 -12.50 -7.22
N LEU A 181 -6.05 -13.16 -6.23
CA LEU A 181 -6.42 -12.55 -4.96
C LEU A 181 -5.17 -12.11 -4.17
N GLY A 182 -4.16 -12.97 -4.07
CA GLY A 182 -2.88 -12.65 -3.44
C GLY A 182 -2.15 -11.52 -4.14
N PHE A 183 -2.21 -11.44 -5.46
CA PHE A 183 -1.67 -10.33 -6.23
C PHE A 183 -2.43 -9.03 -5.96
N THR A 184 -3.76 -9.09 -5.87
CA THR A 184 -4.60 -7.93 -5.50
C THR A 184 -4.25 -7.42 -4.10
N GLN A 185 -3.99 -8.31 -3.14
CA GLN A 185 -3.50 -7.95 -1.81
C GLN A 185 -2.16 -7.20 -1.88
N ARG A 186 -1.26 -7.58 -2.77
CA ARG A 186 0.02 -6.87 -2.97
C ARG A 186 -0.18 -5.47 -3.54
N LEU A 187 -1.15 -5.30 -4.44
CA LEU A 187 -1.49 -3.98 -4.97
C LEU A 187 -2.06 -3.06 -3.89
N LEU A 188 -2.95 -3.58 -3.02
CA LEU A 188 -3.46 -2.83 -1.87
C LEU A 188 -2.34 -2.39 -0.92
N PHE A 189 -1.43 -3.30 -0.59
CA PHE A 189 -0.26 -2.99 0.24
C PHE A 189 0.63 -1.91 -0.41
N SER A 190 0.94 -2.04 -1.70
CA SER A 190 1.72 -1.04 -2.42
C SER A 190 1.02 0.31 -2.47
N ALA A 191 -0.31 0.32 -2.63
CA ALA A 191 -1.09 1.55 -2.63
C ALA A 191 -1.05 2.25 -1.27
N LEU A 192 -1.11 1.50 -0.17
CA LEU A 192 -0.97 2.06 1.17
C LEU A 192 0.41 2.67 1.38
N VAL A 193 1.48 1.93 1.05
CA VAL A 193 2.86 2.41 1.24
C VAL A 193 3.13 3.65 0.38
N ASP A 194 2.70 3.65 -0.89
CA ASP A 194 2.85 4.80 -1.79
C ASP A 194 2.10 6.04 -1.26
N ALA A 195 0.88 5.84 -0.75
CA ALA A 195 0.06 6.92 -0.20
C ALA A 195 0.67 7.52 1.07
N ASP A 196 1.10 6.69 2.02
CA ASP A 196 1.72 7.10 3.29
C ASP A 196 3.04 7.87 3.04
N TRP A 197 3.91 7.32 2.19
CA TRP A 197 5.17 7.97 1.85
C TRP A 197 4.97 9.29 1.10
N THR A 198 4.00 9.34 0.19
CA THR A 198 3.69 10.57 -0.56
C THR A 198 3.22 11.68 0.37
N ASP A 199 2.25 11.41 1.26
CA ASP A 199 1.75 12.41 2.20
C ASP A 199 2.85 12.86 3.18
N THR A 200 3.61 11.91 3.73
CA THR A 200 4.72 12.20 4.65
C THR A 200 5.81 13.05 3.97
N ALA A 201 6.22 12.70 2.76
CA ALA A 201 7.24 13.44 2.01
C ALA A 201 6.76 14.86 1.68
N CYS A 202 5.52 15.02 1.22
CA CYS A 202 4.94 16.33 0.94
C CYS A 202 4.91 17.20 2.18
N PHE A 203 4.48 16.66 3.33
CA PHE A 203 4.52 17.39 4.60
C PHE A 203 5.95 17.80 5.00
N MET A 204 6.92 16.87 4.94
CA MET A 204 8.31 17.16 5.32
C MET A 204 8.97 18.20 4.42
N ASP A 205 8.64 18.22 3.12
CA ASP A 205 9.15 19.17 2.12
C ASP A 205 8.37 20.49 2.09
N GLY A 206 7.26 20.63 2.83
CA GLY A 206 6.37 21.79 2.75
C GLY A 206 5.66 21.94 1.38
N LYS A 207 5.38 20.83 0.72
CA LYS A 207 4.72 20.76 -0.59
C LYS A 207 3.25 20.37 -0.44
N GLU A 208 2.43 20.82 -1.38
CA GLU A 208 1.07 20.31 -1.53
C GLU A 208 1.07 18.89 -2.07
N LEU A 209 0.02 18.14 -1.74
CA LEU A 209 -0.16 16.81 -2.30
C LEU A 209 -0.32 16.89 -3.81
N PRO A 210 0.39 16.04 -4.58
CA PRO A 210 0.29 16.06 -6.03
C PRO A 210 -1.13 15.69 -6.46
N GLU A 211 -1.70 16.48 -7.37
CA GLU A 211 -2.84 16.01 -8.13
C GLU A 211 -2.39 14.86 -9.04
N ARG A 212 -3.15 13.76 -9.03
CA ARG A 212 -2.83 12.66 -9.91
C ARG A 212 -3.08 13.06 -11.36
N GLU A 213 -2.02 13.05 -12.11
CA GLU A 213 -2.09 13.28 -13.55
C GLU A 213 -3.06 12.30 -14.22
N GLY A 214 -3.88 12.80 -15.11
CA GLY A 214 -4.78 12.00 -15.93
C GLY A 214 -4.01 10.98 -16.79
N ARG A 215 -4.74 10.01 -17.35
CA ARG A 215 -4.17 8.94 -18.19
C ARG A 215 -3.31 9.50 -19.34
N GLU A 216 -3.76 10.58 -19.97
CA GLU A 216 -3.04 11.20 -21.10
C GLU A 216 -1.74 11.88 -20.69
N ALA A 217 -1.73 12.57 -19.54
CA ALA A 217 -0.52 13.20 -19.02
C ALA A 217 0.54 12.14 -18.65
N ARG A 218 0.11 11.04 -18.02
CA ARG A 218 0.99 9.89 -17.74
C ARG A 218 1.52 9.24 -19.03
N ALA A 219 0.69 9.11 -20.07
CA ALA A 219 1.14 8.57 -21.34
C ALA A 219 2.24 9.44 -21.95
N ARG A 220 2.06 10.77 -21.96
CA ARG A 220 3.08 11.73 -22.42
C ARG A 220 4.37 11.65 -21.59
N MET A 221 4.25 11.54 -20.27
CA MET A 221 5.41 11.37 -19.37
C MET A 221 6.20 10.10 -19.72
N TRP A 222 5.52 8.97 -19.94
CA TRP A 222 6.18 7.72 -20.32
C TRP A 222 6.85 7.80 -21.69
N GLU A 223 6.23 8.47 -22.66
CA GLU A 223 6.82 8.73 -23.98
C GLU A 223 8.09 9.59 -23.85
N GLU A 224 8.04 10.67 -23.06
CA GLU A 224 9.21 11.52 -22.82
C GLU A 224 10.35 10.76 -22.13
N LEU A 225 10.03 9.95 -21.08
CA LEU A 225 11.02 9.12 -20.41
C LEU A 225 11.63 8.07 -21.33
N TYR A 226 10.83 7.47 -22.19
CA TYR A 226 11.30 6.54 -23.21
C TYR A 226 12.28 7.22 -24.18
N LEU A 227 11.93 8.38 -24.73
CA LEU A 227 12.78 9.15 -25.65
C LEU A 227 14.11 9.58 -25.00
N ARG A 228 14.06 10.00 -23.72
CA ARG A 228 15.27 10.31 -22.94
C ARG A 228 16.16 9.07 -22.75
N GLY A 229 15.56 7.92 -22.44
CA GLY A 229 16.27 6.65 -22.32
C GLY A 229 16.96 6.25 -23.64
N GLU A 230 16.25 6.31 -24.76
CA GLU A 230 16.80 6.03 -26.09
C GLU A 230 17.94 6.98 -26.47
N SER A 231 17.77 8.28 -26.19
CA SER A 231 18.81 9.27 -26.42
C SER A 231 20.07 8.99 -25.58
N HIS A 232 19.88 8.59 -24.31
CA HIS A 232 21.00 8.22 -23.44
C HIS A 232 21.73 6.99 -23.96
N ILE A 233 21.00 5.93 -24.31
CA ILE A 233 21.57 4.68 -24.84
C ILE A 233 22.32 4.96 -26.17
N GLY A 234 21.71 5.76 -27.05
CA GLY A 234 22.34 6.14 -28.32
C GLY A 234 23.62 6.98 -28.19
N GLY A 235 23.81 7.66 -27.06
CA GLY A 235 25.00 8.41 -26.70
C GLY A 235 26.11 7.59 -26.04
N LEU A 236 25.83 6.31 -25.66
CA LEU A 236 26.87 5.45 -25.07
C LEU A 236 27.94 5.03 -26.09
N SER A 237 29.17 4.90 -25.60
CA SER A 237 30.30 4.45 -26.45
C SER A 237 30.08 3.01 -26.92
N ASN A 238 30.35 2.77 -28.19
CA ASN A 238 30.25 1.47 -28.85
C ASN A 238 31.67 0.88 -29.11
N SER A 239 32.57 1.05 -28.16
CA SER A 239 33.99 0.72 -28.31
C SER A 239 34.36 -0.70 -27.82
N HIS A 240 33.47 -1.37 -27.11
CA HIS A 240 33.72 -2.69 -26.53
C HIS A 240 33.04 -3.80 -27.35
N PRO A 241 33.64 -5.00 -27.52
CA PRO A 241 33.03 -6.11 -28.28
C PRO A 241 31.62 -6.53 -27.79
N ILE A 242 31.32 -6.35 -26.52
CA ILE A 242 30.02 -6.68 -25.93
C ILE A 242 28.92 -5.64 -26.27
N ASP A 243 29.29 -4.45 -26.68
CA ASP A 243 28.33 -3.36 -26.91
C ASP A 243 27.40 -3.67 -28.09
N GLY A 244 27.91 -4.33 -29.12
CA GLY A 244 27.10 -4.81 -30.24
C GLY A 244 26.02 -5.83 -29.80
N LEU A 245 26.39 -6.75 -28.90
CA LEU A 245 25.42 -7.71 -28.33
C LEU A 245 24.38 -7.00 -27.47
N ARG A 246 24.78 -6.03 -26.66
CA ARG A 246 23.86 -5.22 -25.83
C ARG A 246 22.87 -4.46 -26.69
N GLN A 247 23.32 -3.87 -27.77
CA GLN A 247 22.48 -3.17 -28.73
C GLN A 247 21.45 -4.13 -29.37
N GLU A 248 21.88 -5.29 -29.86
CA GLU A 248 21.00 -6.30 -30.45
C GLU A 248 19.92 -6.77 -29.43
N LEU A 249 20.31 -7.02 -28.18
CA LEU A 249 19.39 -7.41 -27.14
C LEU A 249 18.38 -6.31 -26.80
N SER A 250 18.84 -5.04 -26.76
CA SER A 250 17.96 -3.88 -26.55
C SER A 250 16.95 -3.73 -27.68
N GLU A 251 17.36 -3.90 -28.92
CA GLU A 251 16.48 -3.86 -30.11
C GLU A 251 15.44 -5.00 -30.06
N ARG A 252 15.84 -6.23 -29.74
CA ARG A 252 14.93 -7.36 -29.59
C ARG A 252 13.91 -7.14 -28.47
N CYS A 253 14.31 -6.55 -27.33
CA CYS A 253 13.38 -6.21 -26.25
C CYS A 253 12.38 -5.15 -26.69
N ARG A 254 12.82 -4.16 -27.46
CA ARG A 254 11.96 -3.10 -28.01
C ARG A 254 10.94 -3.65 -28.98
N ASP A 255 11.37 -4.47 -29.94
CA ASP A 255 10.49 -5.10 -30.93
C ASP A 255 9.48 -6.02 -30.24
N ALA A 256 9.94 -6.85 -29.31
CA ALA A 256 9.03 -7.67 -28.51
C ALA A 256 8.02 -6.83 -27.73
N GLY A 257 8.44 -5.71 -27.12
CA GLY A 257 7.56 -4.80 -26.38
C GLY A 257 6.49 -4.13 -27.27
N ALA A 258 6.78 -3.91 -28.55
CA ALA A 258 5.81 -3.36 -29.51
C ALA A 258 4.75 -4.38 -29.98
N GLU A 259 5.09 -5.66 -30.00
CA GLU A 259 4.23 -6.72 -30.57
C GLU A 259 3.42 -7.48 -29.52
N VAL A 260 3.86 -7.48 -28.25
CA VAL A 260 3.27 -8.34 -27.22
C VAL A 260 2.15 -7.67 -26.42
N LYS A 261 1.18 -8.47 -26.02
CA LYS A 261 0.10 -8.03 -25.11
C LYS A 261 0.64 -7.82 -23.69
N PRO A 262 0.01 -6.95 -22.88
CA PRO A 262 0.37 -6.82 -21.48
C PRO A 262 0.41 -8.19 -20.76
N GLY A 263 1.51 -8.46 -20.05
CA GLY A 263 1.71 -9.77 -19.41
C GLY A 263 2.99 -9.79 -18.58
N ILE A 264 3.35 -10.99 -18.08
CA ILE A 264 4.60 -11.25 -17.37
C ILE A 264 5.58 -11.90 -18.36
N TYR A 265 6.69 -11.23 -18.59
CA TYR A 265 7.75 -11.68 -19.50
C TYR A 265 9.02 -11.98 -18.71
N ARG A 266 9.74 -13.00 -19.15
CA ARG A 266 11.01 -13.38 -18.56
C ARG A 266 12.14 -13.08 -19.55
N LEU A 267 13.10 -12.24 -19.12
CA LEU A 267 14.33 -12.00 -19.83
C LEU A 267 15.47 -12.78 -19.13
N CYS A 268 16.13 -13.67 -19.88
CA CYS A 268 17.26 -14.44 -19.38
C CYS A 268 18.50 -14.06 -20.16
N LEU A 269 19.42 -13.37 -19.51
CA LEU A 269 20.69 -12.91 -20.09
C LEU A 269 21.85 -13.43 -19.24
N PRO A 270 23.02 -13.69 -19.86
CA PRO A 270 24.24 -13.98 -19.12
C PRO A 270 24.70 -12.71 -18.35
N THR A 271 25.42 -12.92 -17.25
CA THR A 271 25.97 -11.84 -16.42
C THR A 271 26.85 -10.91 -17.29
N GLY A 272 26.63 -9.63 -17.18
CA GLY A 272 27.37 -8.60 -17.92
C GLY A 272 26.80 -8.26 -19.31
N ALA A 273 25.72 -8.89 -19.74
CA ALA A 273 25.08 -8.60 -21.03
C ALA A 273 24.05 -7.46 -20.95
N GLY A 274 23.74 -6.94 -19.75
CA GLY A 274 22.83 -5.84 -19.53
C GLY A 274 23.47 -4.66 -18.80
#